data_d282157976e6ce2dcf45acf3f6a545a1
#
_entry.id   d282157976e6ce2dcf45acf3f6a545a1
#
_cell.length_a   1.000
_cell.length_b   1.000
_cell.length_c   1.000
_cell.angle_alpha   90.00
_cell.angle_beta   90.00
_cell.angle_gamma   90.00
#
_symmetry.space_group_name_H-M   'P 1'
#
loop_
_entity.id
_entity.type
_entity.pdbx_description
1 polymer ?
#
loop_
_entity_poly.entity_id
_entity_poly.type
_entity_poly.pdbx_seq_one_letter_code
_entity_poly.pdbx_strand_id
1 'polypeptide(L)'
;MTGNSVDDLKCDILLFFATQTERDQLEKGATEIGLPFEERNDARVGTYFTLGTIGPNRVRAVKTRMGPFFHQGSASQAIVLRAASSATSIIQVGMAFGIDRKAQKHGDVLVSRWVFPYDYRIIDHVAGEGSQPDRYVIDYRETKRFLPKQSLLKLFERERSEGKHEFTTHFGGILSGGSRIFSQLYLRELLVAVTSGQGPGGYVGGEMEGVGLLAVSKKSEPAWAIVKGISDFADDQRHDEIEAKRPEACLNAVRFVLAALQRAGKELTV
;
A
#
# COMPACT_ATOMS: atom_id res chain seq x y z
N MET A 1 -34.62 -7.84 8.05
CA MET A 1 -33.23 -8.25 7.81
C MET A 1 -33.18 -8.74 6.37
N THR A 2 -32.87 -7.85 5.44
CA THR A 2 -32.69 -8.18 4.01
C THR A 2 -31.40 -8.93 3.86
N GLY A 3 -31.45 -10.24 3.59
CA GLY A 3 -30.28 -11.05 3.32
C GLY A 3 -29.56 -10.50 2.10
N ASN A 4 -28.34 -9.98 2.29
CA ASN A 4 -27.47 -9.60 1.19
C ASN A 4 -27.26 -10.84 0.31
N SER A 5 -27.56 -10.73 -0.98
CA SER A 5 -27.29 -11.82 -1.92
C SER A 5 -25.78 -12.08 -1.98
N VAL A 6 -25.41 -13.33 -2.23
CA VAL A 6 -24.00 -13.75 -2.40
C VAL A 6 -23.28 -12.92 -3.50
N ASP A 7 -24.05 -12.31 -4.39
CA ASP A 7 -23.54 -11.47 -5.50
C ASP A 7 -23.12 -10.04 -5.10
N ASP A 8 -23.53 -9.53 -3.94
CA ASP A 8 -23.25 -8.14 -3.57
C ASP A 8 -21.76 -7.88 -3.26
N LEU A 9 -21.04 -8.90 -2.77
CA LEU A 9 -19.60 -8.83 -2.51
C LEU A 9 -18.74 -9.01 -3.77
N LYS A 10 -19.31 -9.57 -4.85
CA LYS A 10 -18.56 -9.80 -6.10
C LYS A 10 -18.05 -8.50 -6.68
N CYS A 11 -16.75 -8.46 -7.02
CA CYS A 11 -16.10 -7.29 -7.59
C CYS A 11 -14.89 -7.68 -8.43
N ASP A 12 -14.41 -6.73 -9.20
CA ASP A 12 -13.20 -6.87 -10.02
C ASP A 12 -11.99 -6.36 -9.25
N ILE A 13 -12.19 -5.30 -8.44
CA ILE A 13 -11.13 -4.61 -7.70
C ILE A 13 -11.51 -4.48 -6.22
N LEU A 14 -10.57 -4.84 -5.35
CA LEU A 14 -10.60 -4.56 -3.92
C LEU A 14 -9.65 -3.41 -3.59
N LEU A 15 -10.14 -2.37 -2.93
CA LEU A 15 -9.34 -1.32 -2.31
C LEU A 15 -9.17 -1.63 -0.82
N PHE A 16 -7.94 -1.74 -0.36
CA PHE A 16 -7.63 -1.93 1.06
C PHE A 16 -7.13 -0.64 1.67
N PHE A 17 -7.60 -0.33 2.87
CA PHE A 17 -7.15 0.77 3.71
C PHE A 17 -7.12 0.31 5.17
N ALA A 18 -6.31 0.94 6.05
CA ALA A 18 -6.07 0.43 7.40
C ALA A 18 -6.59 1.33 8.52
N THR A 19 -6.65 2.65 8.30
CA THR A 19 -6.97 3.63 9.35
C THR A 19 -8.33 4.32 9.12
N GLN A 20 -8.84 4.99 10.16
CA GLN A 20 -10.05 5.79 10.02
C GLN A 20 -9.84 6.98 9.08
N THR A 21 -8.68 7.65 9.17
CA THR A 21 -8.34 8.75 8.24
C THR A 21 -8.37 8.29 6.78
N GLU A 22 -7.80 7.12 6.48
CA GLU A 22 -7.81 6.56 5.12
C GLU A 22 -9.25 6.26 4.65
N ARG A 23 -10.09 5.71 5.53
CA ARG A 23 -11.52 5.50 5.24
C ARG A 23 -12.21 6.81 4.87
N ASP A 24 -12.07 7.83 5.72
CA ASP A 24 -12.76 9.10 5.56
C ASP A 24 -12.30 9.82 4.27
N GLN A 25 -11.01 9.71 3.93
CA GLN A 25 -10.51 10.27 2.68
C GLN A 25 -10.91 9.44 1.45
N LEU A 26 -11.10 8.13 1.58
CA LEU A 26 -11.64 7.30 0.49
C LEU A 26 -13.12 7.65 0.22
N GLU A 27 -13.92 7.83 1.27
CA GLU A 27 -15.30 8.30 1.16
C GLU A 27 -15.36 9.68 0.50
N LYS A 28 -14.54 10.62 0.96
CA LYS A 28 -14.44 11.96 0.37
C LYS A 28 -14.08 11.93 -1.11
N GLY A 29 -13.01 11.21 -1.48
CA GLY A 29 -12.58 11.11 -2.87
C GLY A 29 -13.61 10.41 -3.78
N ALA A 30 -14.32 9.41 -3.28
CA ALA A 30 -15.42 8.78 -3.99
C ALA A 30 -16.57 9.78 -4.23
N THR A 31 -16.96 10.53 -3.19
CA THR A 31 -18.03 11.54 -3.26
C THR A 31 -17.67 12.67 -4.25
N GLU A 32 -16.41 13.14 -4.26
CA GLU A 32 -15.94 14.20 -5.19
C GLU A 32 -16.18 13.86 -6.68
N ILE A 33 -16.23 12.57 -7.01
CA ILE A 33 -16.47 12.10 -8.40
C ILE A 33 -17.83 11.41 -8.57
N GLY A 34 -18.75 11.61 -7.62
CA GLY A 34 -20.13 11.13 -7.68
C GLY A 34 -20.31 9.62 -7.49
N LEU A 35 -19.35 8.94 -6.88
CA LEU A 35 -19.45 7.52 -6.56
C LEU A 35 -20.15 7.31 -5.22
N PRO A 36 -20.92 6.22 -5.05
CA PRO A 36 -21.43 5.82 -3.75
C PRO A 36 -20.28 5.37 -2.84
N PHE A 37 -20.49 5.51 -1.53
CA PHE A 37 -19.64 4.91 -0.50
C PHE A 37 -20.56 4.33 0.58
N GLU A 38 -21.10 3.15 0.31
CA GLU A 38 -22.13 2.56 1.14
C GLU A 38 -21.57 1.38 1.94
N GLU A 39 -21.78 1.41 3.24
CA GLU A 39 -21.38 0.34 4.13
C GLU A 39 -22.32 -0.88 3.96
N ARG A 40 -21.73 -2.05 3.89
CA ARG A 40 -22.37 -3.35 3.78
C ARG A 40 -21.75 -4.33 4.77
N ASN A 41 -22.51 -5.34 5.16
CA ASN A 41 -22.04 -6.42 6.02
C ASN A 41 -22.31 -7.78 5.37
N ASP A 42 -21.31 -8.65 5.39
CA ASP A 42 -21.39 -10.05 4.97
C ASP A 42 -20.90 -10.94 6.12
N ALA A 43 -21.63 -12.00 6.44
CA ALA A 43 -21.32 -12.88 7.57
C ALA A 43 -19.95 -13.57 7.47
N ARG A 44 -19.41 -13.70 6.26
CA ARG A 44 -18.11 -14.39 5.99
C ARG A 44 -16.92 -13.47 6.11
N VAL A 45 -17.08 -12.19 5.71
CA VAL A 45 -15.96 -11.24 5.56
C VAL A 45 -16.09 -10.01 6.45
N GLY A 46 -17.23 -9.82 7.11
CA GLY A 46 -17.51 -8.64 7.93
C GLY A 46 -17.91 -7.42 7.11
N THR A 47 -17.52 -6.23 7.58
CA THR A 47 -17.87 -4.95 6.95
C THR A 47 -17.03 -4.67 5.72
N TYR A 48 -17.68 -4.25 4.64
CA TYR A 48 -17.07 -3.72 3.43
C TYR A 48 -17.85 -2.52 2.89
N PHE A 49 -17.29 -1.81 1.92
CA PHE A 49 -17.90 -0.63 1.31
C PHE A 49 -18.04 -0.85 -0.20
N THR A 50 -19.20 -0.47 -0.75
CA THR A 50 -19.39 -0.48 -2.20
C THR A 50 -19.17 0.91 -2.78
N LEU A 51 -18.34 0.97 -3.82
CA LEU A 51 -18.11 2.18 -4.61
C LEU A 51 -18.80 2.11 -5.99
N GLY A 52 -19.62 1.08 -6.23
CA GLY A 52 -20.28 0.88 -7.51
C GLY A 52 -19.30 0.41 -8.60
N THR A 53 -19.46 0.99 -9.79
CA THR A 53 -18.62 0.69 -10.97
C THR A 53 -17.79 1.91 -11.33
N ILE A 54 -16.48 1.71 -11.49
CA ILE A 54 -15.51 2.75 -11.88
C ILE A 54 -14.87 2.31 -13.21
N GLY A 55 -15.10 3.08 -14.27
CA GLY A 55 -14.80 2.58 -15.62
C GLY A 55 -15.57 1.25 -15.86
N PRO A 56 -14.93 0.18 -16.31
CA PRO A 56 -15.58 -1.12 -16.50
C PRO A 56 -15.61 -2.00 -15.24
N ASN A 57 -15.01 -1.57 -14.12
CA ASN A 57 -14.73 -2.43 -12.98
C ASN A 57 -15.69 -2.19 -11.81
N ARG A 58 -16.22 -3.25 -11.23
CA ARG A 58 -16.92 -3.20 -9.93
C ARG A 58 -15.89 -3.09 -8.82
N VAL A 59 -16.05 -2.09 -7.96
CA VAL A 59 -15.08 -1.78 -6.91
C VAL A 59 -15.70 -1.93 -5.52
N ARG A 60 -14.99 -2.62 -4.64
CA ARG A 60 -15.30 -2.71 -3.22
C ARG A 60 -14.10 -2.24 -2.42
N ALA A 61 -14.34 -1.72 -1.23
CA ALA A 61 -13.28 -1.33 -0.32
C ALA A 61 -13.45 -2.01 1.03
N VAL A 62 -12.33 -2.28 1.70
CA VAL A 62 -12.31 -2.96 2.99
C VAL A 62 -11.30 -2.32 3.92
N LYS A 63 -11.72 -2.10 5.16
CA LYS A 63 -10.83 -1.69 6.23
C LYS A 63 -10.10 -2.91 6.78
N THR A 64 -8.78 -2.91 6.69
CA THR A 64 -7.93 -3.88 7.39
C THR A 64 -7.51 -3.34 8.76
N ARG A 65 -6.93 -4.16 9.60
CA ARG A 65 -6.10 -3.68 10.70
C ARG A 65 -4.77 -3.17 10.16
N MET A 66 -4.13 -2.30 10.94
CA MET A 66 -2.78 -1.84 10.66
C MET A 66 -1.81 -3.03 10.70
N GLY A 67 -0.98 -3.14 9.66
CA GLY A 67 -0.01 -4.20 9.49
C GLY A 67 -0.55 -5.46 8.80
N PRO A 68 0.36 -6.37 8.41
CA PRO A 68 0.01 -7.55 7.61
C PRO A 68 -0.51 -8.71 8.45
N PHE A 69 -0.17 -8.76 9.74
CA PHE A 69 -0.36 -9.91 10.60
C PHE A 69 -1.69 -9.86 11.37
N PHE A 70 -2.02 -10.98 12.03
CA PHE A 70 -3.18 -11.17 12.89
C PHE A 70 -4.53 -11.17 12.17
N HIS A 71 -5.59 -11.37 12.96
CA HIS A 71 -6.97 -11.30 12.48
C HIS A 71 -7.29 -9.92 11.93
N GLN A 72 -7.86 -9.84 10.73
CA GLN A 72 -8.13 -8.62 9.98
C GLN A 72 -6.89 -7.83 9.50
N GLY A 73 -5.66 -8.31 9.68
CA GLY A 73 -4.48 -7.77 9.01
C GLY A 73 -4.60 -7.93 7.50
N SER A 74 -3.80 -7.18 6.74
CA SER A 74 -3.94 -7.18 5.27
C SER A 74 -3.75 -8.56 4.63
N ALA A 75 -2.90 -9.44 5.20
CA ALA A 75 -2.72 -10.80 4.70
C ALA A 75 -3.97 -11.67 4.86
N SER A 76 -4.54 -11.71 6.08
CA SER A 76 -5.75 -12.50 6.35
C SER A 76 -6.95 -11.99 5.54
N GLN A 77 -7.10 -10.66 5.42
CA GLN A 77 -8.17 -10.05 4.63
C GLN A 77 -7.99 -10.33 3.13
N ALA A 78 -6.77 -10.28 2.61
CA ALA A 78 -6.50 -10.61 1.20
C ALA A 78 -6.94 -12.04 0.87
N ILE A 79 -6.62 -13.03 1.73
CA ILE A 79 -7.01 -14.43 1.53
C ILE A 79 -8.53 -14.58 1.52
N VAL A 80 -9.21 -14.09 2.56
CA VAL A 80 -10.65 -14.27 2.75
C VAL A 80 -11.45 -13.53 1.68
N LEU A 81 -11.13 -12.26 1.44
CA LEU A 81 -11.87 -11.41 0.51
C LEU A 81 -11.66 -11.81 -0.94
N ARG A 82 -10.45 -12.20 -1.34
CA ARG A 82 -10.22 -12.72 -2.69
C ARG A 82 -11.08 -13.95 -2.96
N ALA A 83 -11.12 -14.89 -2.03
CA ALA A 83 -11.93 -16.11 -2.17
C ALA A 83 -13.43 -15.80 -2.27
N ALA A 84 -13.92 -14.85 -1.46
CA ALA A 84 -15.35 -14.49 -1.39
C ALA A 84 -15.78 -13.57 -2.55
N SER A 85 -14.96 -12.60 -2.98
CA SER A 85 -15.32 -11.60 -3.98
C SER A 85 -14.97 -11.98 -5.41
N SER A 86 -14.06 -12.91 -5.61
CA SER A 86 -13.45 -13.25 -6.91
C SER A 86 -12.67 -12.09 -7.55
N ALA A 87 -12.21 -11.13 -6.76
CA ALA A 87 -11.47 -9.97 -7.24
C ALA A 87 -10.20 -10.40 -8.00
N THR A 88 -9.97 -9.76 -9.13
CA THR A 88 -8.78 -9.96 -9.97
C THR A 88 -7.65 -9.00 -9.62
N SER A 89 -7.97 -7.92 -8.90
CA SER A 89 -6.99 -6.92 -8.48
C SER A 89 -7.23 -6.45 -7.04
N ILE A 90 -6.13 -6.22 -6.30
CA ILE A 90 -6.15 -5.67 -4.94
C ILE A 90 -5.20 -4.47 -4.90
N ILE A 91 -5.70 -3.32 -4.48
CA ILE A 91 -4.90 -2.09 -4.36
C ILE A 91 -4.91 -1.63 -2.91
N GLN A 92 -3.72 -1.56 -2.31
CA GLN A 92 -3.56 -0.96 -0.99
C GLN A 92 -3.45 0.56 -1.16
N VAL A 93 -4.43 1.31 -0.64
CA VAL A 93 -4.47 2.77 -0.72
C VAL A 93 -4.36 3.38 0.68
N GLY A 94 -3.74 4.56 0.81
CA GLY A 94 -3.63 5.24 2.09
C GLY A 94 -2.38 6.07 2.24
N MET A 95 -1.69 6.00 3.39
CA MET A 95 -0.51 6.80 3.71
C MET A 95 0.76 5.96 3.87
N ALA A 96 1.91 6.61 3.64
CA ALA A 96 3.24 6.03 3.77
C ALA A 96 4.25 7.08 4.24
N PHE A 97 5.45 6.64 4.60
CA PHE A 97 6.57 7.55 4.75
C PHE A 97 7.38 7.64 3.44
N GLY A 98 7.85 8.85 3.12
CA GLY A 98 8.84 9.10 2.08
C GLY A 98 10.27 8.91 2.61
N ILE A 99 11.26 8.87 1.72
CA ILE A 99 12.67 8.64 2.09
C ILE A 99 13.62 9.74 1.64
N ASP A 100 13.21 10.63 0.76
CA ASP A 100 14.05 11.70 0.22
C ASP A 100 13.32 13.05 0.28
N ARG A 101 13.53 13.81 1.37
CA ARG A 101 12.95 15.15 1.55
C ARG A 101 13.39 16.19 0.50
N LYS A 102 14.45 15.91 -0.28
CA LYS A 102 14.88 16.83 -1.35
C LYS A 102 14.07 16.64 -2.62
N ALA A 103 13.70 15.39 -2.92
CA ALA A 103 12.95 15.01 -4.12
C ALA A 103 11.46 14.81 -3.89
N GLN A 104 11.02 14.69 -2.63
CA GLN A 104 9.66 14.34 -2.25
C GLN A 104 9.07 15.36 -1.26
N LYS A 105 7.76 15.53 -1.30
CA LYS A 105 6.99 16.41 -0.40
C LYS A 105 5.85 15.66 0.28
N HIS A 106 5.36 16.19 1.40
CA HIS A 106 4.09 15.74 1.96
C HIS A 106 2.98 15.89 0.91
N GLY A 107 2.11 14.90 0.82
CA GLY A 107 1.04 14.85 -0.16
C GLY A 107 1.44 14.27 -1.53
N ASP A 108 2.73 14.09 -1.84
CA ASP A 108 3.15 13.34 -3.02
C ASP A 108 2.71 11.88 -2.92
N VAL A 109 2.48 11.23 -4.07
CA VAL A 109 1.96 9.87 -4.14
C VAL A 109 3.05 8.88 -4.54
N LEU A 110 3.17 7.81 -3.77
CA LEU A 110 4.07 6.69 -4.03
C LEU A 110 3.31 5.55 -4.72
N VAL A 111 3.89 4.98 -5.77
CA VAL A 111 3.35 3.82 -6.49
C VAL A 111 4.40 2.72 -6.55
N SER A 112 4.02 1.52 -6.10
CA SER A 112 4.95 0.40 -6.05
C SER A 112 5.32 -0.13 -7.44
N ARG A 113 6.61 -0.12 -7.79
CA ARG A 113 7.19 -0.93 -8.88
C ARG A 113 7.60 -2.31 -8.39
N TRP A 114 7.94 -2.41 -7.12
CA TRP A 114 8.15 -3.65 -6.37
C TRP A 114 7.92 -3.40 -4.89
N VAL A 115 7.69 -4.48 -4.16
CA VAL A 115 7.65 -4.48 -2.70
C VAL A 115 8.85 -5.25 -2.18
N PHE A 116 9.45 -4.75 -1.11
CA PHE A 116 10.53 -5.38 -0.39
C PHE A 116 10.11 -5.65 1.06
N PRO A 117 9.89 -6.92 1.44
CA PRO A 117 9.55 -7.30 2.81
C PRO A 117 10.76 -7.18 3.73
N TYR A 118 10.93 -6.07 4.44
CA TYR A 118 12.10 -5.84 5.27
C TYR A 118 12.08 -6.59 6.61
N ASP A 119 10.97 -7.20 6.98
CA ASP A 119 10.89 -8.10 8.16
C ASP A 119 11.42 -9.52 7.86
N TYR A 120 11.52 -9.91 6.58
CA TYR A 120 12.12 -11.17 6.18
C TYR A 120 13.63 -11.00 6.05
N ARG A 121 14.36 -11.32 7.14
CA ARG A 121 15.78 -11.03 7.29
C ARG A 121 16.47 -12.10 8.15
N ILE A 122 17.77 -12.25 7.96
CA ILE A 122 18.64 -13.05 8.80
C ILE A 122 19.27 -12.13 9.85
N ILE A 123 19.34 -12.58 11.09
CA ILE A 123 20.03 -11.88 12.17
C ILE A 123 21.17 -12.78 12.64
N ASP A 124 22.40 -12.40 12.26
CA ASP A 124 23.60 -13.15 12.56
C ASP A 124 24.32 -12.56 13.77
N HIS A 125 24.91 -13.43 14.58
CA HIS A 125 25.81 -13.05 15.67
C HIS A 125 27.24 -12.87 15.11
N VAL A 126 27.87 -11.78 15.48
CA VAL A 126 29.30 -11.51 15.20
C VAL A 126 30.00 -11.32 16.53
N ALA A 127 30.90 -12.25 16.84
CA ALA A 127 31.70 -12.19 18.07
C ALA A 127 32.62 -10.96 18.01
N GLY A 128 32.74 -10.26 19.13
CA GLY A 128 33.67 -9.17 19.27
C GLY A 128 35.11 -9.67 19.33
N GLU A 129 36.05 -8.89 18.78
CA GLU A 129 37.48 -9.17 18.88
C GLU A 129 38.15 -8.26 19.91
N GLY A 130 38.95 -8.85 20.79
CA GLY A 130 39.62 -8.13 21.86
C GLY A 130 38.65 -7.51 22.87
N SER A 131 38.66 -6.19 23.01
CA SER A 131 37.74 -5.45 23.91
C SER A 131 36.43 -5.00 23.24
N GLN A 132 36.20 -5.35 21.98
CA GLN A 132 34.95 -5.02 21.30
C GLN A 132 33.82 -5.96 21.75
N PRO A 133 32.62 -5.43 22.03
CA PRO A 133 31.50 -6.27 22.41
C PRO A 133 30.99 -7.09 21.23
N ASP A 134 30.35 -8.19 21.52
CA ASP A 134 29.55 -8.95 20.55
C ASP A 134 28.48 -8.05 19.95
N ARG A 135 28.19 -8.27 18.67
CA ARG A 135 27.17 -7.53 17.95
C ARG A 135 26.33 -8.45 17.07
N TYR A 136 25.18 -7.99 16.64
CA TYR A 136 24.41 -8.65 15.59
C TYR A 136 24.52 -7.89 14.27
N VAL A 137 24.36 -8.62 13.17
CA VAL A 137 24.28 -8.06 11.82
C VAL A 137 22.97 -8.52 11.19
N ILE A 138 22.27 -7.59 10.57
CA ILE A 138 21.03 -7.87 9.84
C ILE A 138 21.38 -8.05 8.35
N ASP A 139 20.96 -9.17 7.78
CA ASP A 139 21.22 -9.53 6.40
C ASP A 139 19.91 -9.76 5.63
N TYR A 140 19.83 -9.18 4.44
CA TYR A 140 18.67 -9.26 3.54
C TYR A 140 18.94 -10.04 2.26
N ARG A 141 20.05 -10.80 2.18
CA ARG A 141 20.46 -11.51 0.94
C ARG A 141 19.43 -12.53 0.43
N GLU A 142 18.60 -13.08 1.29
CA GLU A 142 17.53 -14.00 0.91
C GLU A 142 16.20 -13.30 0.59
N THR A 143 16.10 -12.01 0.86
CA THR A 143 14.89 -11.24 0.64
C THR A 143 14.76 -10.88 -0.82
N LYS A 144 13.58 -11.18 -1.38
CA LYS A 144 13.30 -10.92 -2.81
C LYS A 144 12.45 -9.68 -2.98
N ARG A 145 12.59 -9.04 -4.15
CA ARG A 145 11.68 -8.02 -4.63
C ARG A 145 10.47 -8.70 -5.29
N PHE A 146 9.28 -8.29 -4.89
CA PHE A 146 8.03 -8.77 -5.48
C PHE A 146 7.46 -7.71 -6.40
N LEU A 147 7.15 -8.09 -7.64
CA LEU A 147 6.68 -7.17 -8.66
C LEU A 147 5.16 -7.26 -8.81
N PRO A 148 4.45 -6.13 -8.94
CA PRO A 148 3.05 -6.11 -9.31
C PRO A 148 2.85 -6.57 -10.76
N LYS A 149 1.61 -6.89 -11.13
CA LYS A 149 1.27 -7.21 -12.53
C LYS A 149 1.45 -5.96 -13.41
N GLN A 150 2.08 -6.13 -14.57
CA GLN A 150 2.42 -5.02 -15.47
C GLN A 150 1.20 -4.25 -15.98
N SER A 151 0.03 -4.90 -16.14
CA SER A 151 -1.20 -4.22 -16.55
C SER A 151 -1.61 -3.13 -15.56
N LEU A 152 -1.55 -3.44 -14.25
CA LEU A 152 -1.89 -2.49 -13.19
C LEU A 152 -0.85 -1.35 -13.08
N LEU A 153 0.44 -1.68 -13.23
CA LEU A 153 1.49 -0.67 -13.25
C LEU A 153 1.34 0.30 -14.42
N LYS A 154 1.08 -0.21 -15.64
CA LYS A 154 0.84 0.61 -16.85
C LYS A 154 -0.36 1.54 -16.67
N LEU A 155 -1.42 1.10 -15.99
CA LEU A 155 -2.57 1.93 -15.69
C LEU A 155 -2.17 3.17 -14.87
N PHE A 156 -1.37 2.99 -13.82
CA PHE A 156 -0.87 4.09 -13.00
C PHE A 156 0.16 4.96 -13.72
N GLU A 157 1.01 4.38 -14.58
CA GLU A 157 1.95 5.15 -15.42
C GLU A 157 1.19 6.03 -16.42
N ARG A 158 0.11 5.52 -16.99
CA ARG A 158 -0.78 6.29 -17.86
C ARG A 158 -1.43 7.44 -17.10
N GLU A 159 -1.98 7.19 -15.89
CA GLU A 159 -2.56 8.26 -15.08
C GLU A 159 -1.54 9.33 -14.72
N ARG A 160 -0.29 8.95 -14.39
CA ARG A 160 0.80 9.93 -14.17
C ARG A 160 1.05 10.83 -15.38
N SER A 161 0.99 10.26 -16.59
CA SER A 161 1.31 11.02 -17.82
C SER A 161 0.16 11.86 -18.36
N GLU A 162 -1.08 11.42 -18.17
CA GLU A 162 -2.28 12.03 -18.74
C GLU A 162 -3.12 12.78 -17.70
N GLY A 163 -3.01 12.43 -16.42
CA GLY A 163 -3.73 13.07 -15.32
C GLY A 163 -3.16 14.44 -14.99
N LYS A 164 -4.03 15.30 -14.44
CA LYS A 164 -3.64 16.61 -13.92
C LYS A 164 -3.77 16.59 -12.42
N HIS A 165 -2.66 16.49 -11.72
CA HIS A 165 -2.59 16.45 -10.26
C HIS A 165 -1.72 17.58 -9.73
N GLU A 166 -2.05 18.11 -8.56
CA GLU A 166 -1.27 19.15 -7.86
C GLU A 166 -0.09 18.55 -7.07
N PHE A 167 0.02 17.23 -7.05
CA PHE A 167 1.08 16.47 -6.38
C PHE A 167 1.94 15.70 -7.38
N THR A 168 3.16 15.38 -6.96
CA THR A 168 4.07 14.54 -7.74
C THR A 168 3.84 13.06 -7.46
N THR A 169 3.99 12.20 -8.48
CA THR A 169 3.92 10.74 -8.31
C THR A 169 5.31 10.12 -8.44
N HIS A 170 5.70 9.32 -7.46
CA HIS A 170 7.00 8.65 -7.40
C HIS A 170 6.80 7.13 -7.56
N PHE A 171 7.37 6.58 -8.61
CA PHE A 171 7.31 5.14 -8.90
C PHE A 171 8.61 4.45 -8.51
N GLY A 172 8.54 3.48 -7.61
CA GLY A 172 9.74 2.78 -7.14
C GLY A 172 9.45 1.65 -6.16
N GLY A 173 10.48 1.22 -5.47
CA GLY A 173 10.39 0.21 -4.43
C GLY A 173 9.71 0.73 -3.18
N ILE A 174 8.83 -0.07 -2.60
CA ILE A 174 8.20 0.19 -1.32
C ILE A 174 8.77 -0.79 -0.29
N LEU A 175 9.34 -0.26 0.78
CA LEU A 175 9.68 -1.03 1.98
C LEU A 175 8.39 -1.37 2.71
N SER A 176 8.08 -2.65 2.89
CA SER A 176 6.85 -3.05 3.57
C SER A 176 7.13 -4.06 4.67
N GLY A 177 6.54 -3.84 5.84
CA GLY A 177 6.72 -4.72 7.00
C GLY A 177 5.86 -4.31 8.18
N GLY A 178 5.76 -5.16 9.19
CA GLY A 178 4.91 -4.95 10.36
C GLY A 178 5.39 -3.89 11.34
N SER A 179 6.58 -3.33 11.14
CA SER A 179 7.16 -2.34 12.06
C SER A 179 6.88 -0.92 11.62
N ARG A 180 6.42 -0.11 12.55
CA ARG A 180 6.24 1.33 12.35
C ARG A 180 7.58 2.04 12.57
N ILE A 181 8.18 2.58 11.51
CA ILE A 181 9.50 3.22 11.58
C ILE A 181 9.36 4.69 11.95
N PHE A 182 10.08 5.12 13.00
CA PHE A 182 10.15 6.50 13.52
C PHE A 182 11.60 6.93 13.78
N SER A 183 12.55 6.40 13.07
CA SER A 183 13.96 6.64 13.29
C SER A 183 14.68 6.82 11.96
N GLN A 184 15.19 8.01 11.74
CA GLN A 184 16.05 8.31 10.58
C GLN A 184 17.34 7.48 10.59
N LEU A 185 17.86 7.17 11.80
CA LEU A 185 19.03 6.29 11.91
C LEU A 185 18.69 4.89 11.39
N TYR A 186 17.63 4.29 11.91
CA TYR A 186 17.18 2.97 11.49
C TYR A 186 16.85 2.93 9.99
N LEU A 187 16.14 3.93 9.48
CA LEU A 187 15.78 4.00 8.05
C LEU A 187 17.03 4.07 7.16
N ARG A 188 18.04 4.84 7.53
CA ARG A 188 19.32 4.89 6.81
C ARG A 188 20.05 3.56 6.82
N GLU A 189 20.15 2.91 7.98
CA GLU A 189 20.77 1.59 8.11
C GLU A 189 20.02 0.54 7.27
N LEU A 190 18.70 0.55 7.32
CA LEU A 190 17.85 -0.31 6.49
C LEU A 190 18.10 -0.08 5.00
N LEU A 191 18.10 1.17 4.54
CA LEU A 191 18.36 1.51 3.14
C LEU A 191 19.77 1.07 2.70
N VAL A 192 20.79 1.28 3.52
CA VAL A 192 22.15 0.79 3.25
C VAL A 192 22.16 -0.73 3.12
N ALA A 193 21.54 -1.43 4.04
CA ALA A 193 21.51 -2.90 4.04
C ALA A 193 20.76 -3.48 2.82
N VAL A 194 19.58 -2.94 2.47
CA VAL A 194 18.77 -3.45 1.34
C VAL A 194 19.29 -3.03 -0.04
N THR A 195 20.20 -2.04 -0.11
CA THR A 195 20.80 -1.55 -1.36
C THR A 195 22.25 -1.93 -1.53
N SER A 196 22.82 -2.66 -0.58
CA SER A 196 24.27 -2.96 -0.52
C SER A 196 25.14 -1.70 -0.57
N GLY A 197 24.67 -0.60 0.04
CA GLY A 197 25.39 0.68 0.10
C GLY A 197 25.36 1.53 -1.17
N GLN A 198 24.63 1.14 -2.20
CA GLN A 198 24.57 1.85 -3.49
C GLN A 198 23.51 2.97 -3.55
N GLY A 199 23.25 3.66 -2.42
CA GLY A 199 22.25 4.72 -2.32
C GLY A 199 20.81 4.18 -2.22
N PRO A 200 19.75 4.99 -2.44
CA PRO A 200 18.37 4.57 -2.22
C PRO A 200 17.88 3.47 -3.15
N GLY A 201 18.68 3.03 -4.13
CA GLY A 201 18.41 1.84 -4.96
C GLY A 201 17.06 1.81 -5.69
N GLY A 202 16.45 2.99 -5.92
CA GLY A 202 15.13 3.10 -6.53
C GLY A 202 13.97 2.88 -5.55
N TYR A 203 14.23 2.83 -4.23
CA TYR A 203 13.17 2.90 -3.22
C TYR A 203 12.60 4.32 -3.15
N VAL A 204 11.30 4.43 -2.87
CA VAL A 204 10.59 5.72 -2.80
C VAL A 204 9.88 5.93 -1.47
N GLY A 205 9.76 4.91 -0.63
CA GLY A 205 9.13 5.02 0.68
C GLY A 205 8.83 3.68 1.32
N GLY A 206 8.02 3.71 2.37
CA GLY A 206 7.61 2.48 3.05
C GLY A 206 6.29 2.61 3.81
N GLU A 207 5.68 1.46 4.07
CA GLU A 207 4.39 1.34 4.74
C GLU A 207 4.28 -0.03 5.45
N MET A 208 3.11 -0.33 6.04
CA MET A 208 2.99 -1.48 6.94
C MET A 208 2.09 -2.61 6.43
N GLU A 209 1.31 -2.44 5.38
CA GLU A 209 0.23 -3.36 5.00
C GLU A 209 0.51 -4.14 3.72
N GLY A 210 1.23 -3.56 2.78
CA GLY A 210 1.40 -4.07 1.41
C GLY A 210 2.02 -5.45 1.33
N VAL A 211 2.95 -5.79 2.23
CA VAL A 211 3.53 -7.14 2.31
C VAL A 211 2.47 -8.21 2.51
N GLY A 212 1.34 -7.88 3.13
CA GLY A 212 0.23 -8.82 3.32
C GLY A 212 -0.45 -9.24 2.01
N LEU A 213 -0.39 -8.42 0.96
CA LEU A 213 -0.94 -8.78 -0.36
C LEU A 213 -0.17 -9.94 -1.00
N LEU A 214 1.08 -10.14 -0.60
CA LEU A 214 1.90 -11.25 -1.09
C LEU A 214 1.37 -12.63 -0.66
N ALA A 215 0.54 -12.70 0.38
CA ALA A 215 -0.10 -13.94 0.83
C ALA A 215 -1.00 -14.57 -0.23
N VAL A 216 -1.53 -13.79 -1.16
CA VAL A 216 -2.39 -14.27 -2.26
C VAL A 216 -1.74 -14.12 -3.63
N SER A 217 -0.55 -13.53 -3.70
CA SER A 217 0.17 -13.31 -4.95
C SER A 217 0.89 -14.56 -5.41
N LYS A 218 0.31 -15.28 -6.36
CA LYS A 218 0.96 -16.40 -7.05
C LYS A 218 1.13 -16.03 -8.51
N LYS A 219 2.37 -15.91 -8.99
CA LYS A 219 2.68 -15.48 -10.37
C LYS A 219 2.02 -14.14 -10.74
N SER A 220 2.00 -13.19 -9.78
CA SER A 220 1.35 -11.87 -9.91
C SER A 220 -0.19 -11.93 -10.07
N GLU A 221 -0.85 -12.98 -9.64
CA GLU A 221 -2.31 -13.09 -9.62
C GLU A 221 -2.83 -13.38 -8.20
N PRO A 222 -3.82 -12.61 -7.68
CA PRO A 222 -4.43 -11.43 -8.31
C PRO A 222 -3.38 -10.34 -8.60
N ALA A 223 -3.68 -9.43 -9.53
CA ALA A 223 -2.89 -8.23 -9.67
C ALA A 223 -2.94 -7.43 -8.36
N TRP A 224 -1.83 -6.88 -7.93
CA TRP A 224 -1.79 -6.05 -6.72
C TRP A 224 -0.94 -4.80 -6.96
N ALA A 225 -1.22 -3.75 -6.21
CA ALA A 225 -0.37 -2.56 -6.14
C ALA A 225 -0.50 -1.88 -4.78
N ILE A 226 0.51 -1.10 -4.43
CA ILE A 226 0.50 -0.19 -3.29
C ILE A 226 0.56 1.22 -3.85
N VAL A 227 -0.43 2.05 -3.47
CA VAL A 227 -0.53 3.46 -3.83
C VAL A 227 -0.80 4.25 -2.56
N LYS A 228 0.17 5.02 -2.11
CA LYS A 228 0.14 5.69 -0.82
C LYS A 228 0.59 7.14 -0.93
N GLY A 229 -0.04 8.06 -0.18
CA GLY A 229 0.41 9.44 -0.06
C GLY A 229 1.46 9.59 1.04
N ILE A 230 2.43 10.47 0.83
CA ILE A 230 3.47 10.75 1.83
C ILE A 230 2.90 11.57 2.97
N SER A 231 2.74 10.97 4.14
CA SER A 231 2.31 11.64 5.36
C SER A 231 3.46 12.11 6.24
N ASP A 232 4.61 11.46 6.14
CA ASP A 232 5.80 11.72 6.96
C ASP A 232 7.07 11.18 6.27
N PHE A 233 8.22 11.37 6.91
CA PHE A 233 9.52 10.87 6.43
C PHE A 233 10.21 9.94 7.44
N ALA A 234 9.43 9.30 8.30
CA ALA A 234 9.93 8.39 9.34
C ALA A 234 10.98 9.03 10.27
N ASP A 235 10.86 10.33 10.53
CA ASP A 235 11.78 11.09 11.36
C ASP A 235 11.19 11.50 12.72
N ASP A 236 12.05 12.09 13.56
CA ASP A 236 11.73 12.46 14.93
C ASP A 236 10.83 13.70 15.02
N GLN A 237 10.68 14.50 13.94
CA GLN A 237 9.88 15.72 13.89
C GLN A 237 8.37 15.49 13.75
N ARG A 238 7.93 14.30 13.98
CA ARG A 238 6.71 13.71 13.51
C ARG A 238 5.40 14.13 14.16
N HIS A 239 5.39 14.49 15.43
CA HIS A 239 4.11 14.50 16.17
C HIS A 239 3.13 15.60 15.75
N ASP A 240 3.59 16.81 15.46
CA ASP A 240 2.71 17.93 15.21
C ASP A 240 2.39 18.14 13.72
N GLU A 241 3.33 17.85 12.83
CA GLU A 241 3.12 18.02 11.38
C GLU A 241 2.27 16.91 10.76
N ILE A 242 2.36 15.70 11.30
CA ILE A 242 1.77 14.51 10.68
C ILE A 242 0.24 14.49 10.78
N GLU A 243 -0.33 14.86 11.90
CA GLU A 243 -1.80 14.82 12.06
C GLU A 243 -2.49 15.75 11.05
N ALA A 244 -1.90 16.92 10.79
CA ALA A 244 -2.40 17.88 9.81
C ALA A 244 -2.22 17.42 8.36
N LYS A 245 -1.15 16.64 8.06
CA LYS A 245 -0.80 16.21 6.69
C LYS A 245 -1.39 14.86 6.25
N ARG A 246 -1.75 14.01 7.19
CA ARG A 246 -2.34 12.70 6.88
C ARG A 246 -3.59 12.74 5.99
N PRO A 247 -4.59 13.59 6.23
CA PRO A 247 -5.77 13.65 5.38
C PRO A 247 -5.44 14.00 3.93
N GLU A 248 -4.58 15.00 3.71
CA GLU A 248 -4.16 15.42 2.38
C GLU A 248 -3.42 14.28 1.64
N ALA A 249 -2.46 13.63 2.31
CA ALA A 249 -1.71 12.51 1.76
C ALA A 249 -2.64 11.37 1.33
N CYS A 250 -3.56 10.95 2.23
CA CYS A 250 -4.53 9.90 1.92
C CYS A 250 -5.45 10.30 0.75
N LEU A 251 -5.96 11.53 0.73
CA LEU A 251 -6.85 12.01 -0.31
C LEU A 251 -6.17 12.04 -1.67
N ASN A 252 -4.91 12.46 -1.74
CA ASN A 252 -4.15 12.48 -2.98
C ASN A 252 -3.93 11.07 -3.54
N ALA A 253 -3.60 10.08 -2.68
CA ALA A 253 -3.50 8.69 -3.09
C ALA A 253 -4.84 8.15 -3.61
N VAL A 254 -5.94 8.47 -2.93
CA VAL A 254 -7.31 8.09 -3.34
C VAL A 254 -7.66 8.70 -4.69
N ARG A 255 -7.48 10.01 -4.86
CA ARG A 255 -7.76 10.71 -6.12
C ARG A 255 -6.98 10.12 -7.28
N PHE A 256 -5.70 9.81 -7.07
CA PHE A 256 -4.87 9.18 -8.08
C PHE A 256 -5.38 7.79 -8.47
N VAL A 257 -5.71 6.94 -7.49
CA VAL A 257 -6.25 5.59 -7.74
C VAL A 257 -7.59 5.67 -8.46
N LEU A 258 -8.52 6.49 -7.99
CA LEU A 258 -9.86 6.58 -8.59
C LEU A 258 -9.79 7.13 -10.01
N ALA A 259 -8.96 8.15 -10.28
CA ALA A 259 -8.76 8.69 -11.63
C ALA A 259 -8.15 7.65 -12.58
N ALA A 260 -7.15 6.87 -12.10
CA ALA A 260 -6.59 5.77 -12.86
C ALA A 260 -7.67 4.73 -13.21
N LEU A 261 -8.51 4.34 -12.26
CA LEU A 261 -9.58 3.38 -12.49
C LEU A 261 -10.67 3.88 -13.43
N GLN A 262 -10.97 5.19 -13.44
CA GLN A 262 -11.88 5.79 -14.43
C GLN A 262 -11.34 5.71 -15.86
N ARG A 263 -10.02 5.78 -16.04
CA ARG A 263 -9.34 5.64 -17.34
C ARG A 263 -9.09 4.20 -17.74
N ALA A 264 -9.33 3.24 -16.85
CA ALA A 264 -9.09 1.83 -17.14
C ALA A 264 -10.00 1.38 -18.30
N GLY A 265 -9.40 0.72 -19.28
CA GLY A 265 -10.12 -0.09 -20.24
C GLY A 265 -10.43 -1.48 -19.67
N LYS A 266 -10.79 -2.43 -20.53
CA LYS A 266 -11.04 -3.84 -20.14
C LYS A 266 -9.76 -4.61 -19.75
N GLU A 267 -8.61 -3.95 -19.73
CA GLU A 267 -7.29 -4.57 -19.51
C GLU A 267 -7.12 -5.16 -18.11
N LEU A 268 -7.94 -4.74 -17.13
CA LEU A 268 -7.90 -5.24 -15.75
C LEU A 268 -8.84 -6.43 -15.50
N THR A 269 -9.67 -6.79 -16.46
CA THR A 269 -10.69 -7.86 -16.31
C THR A 269 -10.26 -9.20 -16.88
N VAL A 270 -8.97 -9.38 -17.26
CA VAL A 270 -8.43 -10.62 -17.84
C VAL A 270 -7.42 -11.28 -16.91
#